data_19e20ceb61cef8b014b91702d03b5b28
#
_entry.id   19e20ceb61cef8b014b91702d03b5b28
#
_cell.length_a   1.000
_cell.length_b   1.000
_cell.length_c   1.000
_cell.angle_alpha   90.00
_cell.angle_beta   90.00
_cell.angle_gamma   90.00
#
_symmetry.space_group_name_H-M   'P 1'
#
loop_
_entity.id
_entity.type
_entity.pdbx_description
1 polymer ?
#
loop_
_entity_poly.entity_id
_entity_poly.type
_entity_poly.pdbx_seq_one_letter_code
_entity_poly.pdbx_strand_id
1 'polypeptide(L)'
;HIEHFYDLKKKLKKLGRQDLLELAELDFSVLFHYGRSDLSVDYNGAVVGPDEVKQIINANEKFSQTVKGFRLISYEDAQAHKHLMFAIELEADSTMDKEQGQSLLDDIVAKLQDINLDFKSAHRTAPIKPEIKIFKCGEGIFDQSHQKLKNDYVWNIDCKRAQKEGLF
;
A
#
# COMPACT_ATOMS: atom_id res chain seq x y z
N HIS A 1 -1.38 -11.68 15.73
CA HIS A 1 -2.17 -11.81 16.96
C HIS A 1 -2.69 -13.24 17.09
N ILE A 2 -2.53 -13.86 18.26
CA ILE A 2 -2.99 -15.22 18.55
C ILE A 2 -4.17 -15.10 19.51
N GLU A 3 -5.31 -15.69 19.13
CA GLU A 3 -6.48 -15.79 20.01
C GLU A 3 -6.85 -17.24 20.29
N HIS A 4 -7.37 -17.50 21.47
CA HIS A 4 -7.96 -18.79 21.78
C HIS A 4 -9.27 -18.99 21.00
N PHE A 5 -9.48 -20.21 20.52
CA PHE A 5 -10.68 -20.55 19.72
C PHE A 5 -11.99 -20.27 20.48
N TYR A 6 -11.97 -20.42 21.81
CA TYR A 6 -13.11 -20.05 22.66
C TYR A 6 -13.49 -18.57 22.53
N ASP A 7 -12.51 -17.66 22.54
CA ASP A 7 -12.76 -16.22 22.41
C ASP A 7 -13.20 -15.87 20.99
N LEU A 8 -12.67 -16.56 19.98
CA LEU A 8 -13.12 -16.44 18.60
C LEU A 8 -14.58 -16.84 18.45
N LYS A 9 -15.01 -18.00 19.03
CA LYS A 9 -16.42 -18.41 19.05
C LYS A 9 -17.33 -17.33 19.62
N LYS A 10 -16.92 -16.72 20.74
CA LYS A 10 -17.67 -15.64 21.38
C LYS A 10 -17.77 -14.41 20.50
N LYS A 11 -16.69 -14.02 19.82
CA LYS A 11 -16.66 -12.90 18.89
C LYS A 11 -17.53 -13.17 17.66
N LEU A 12 -17.42 -14.34 17.05
CA LEU A 12 -18.21 -14.71 15.86
C LEU A 12 -19.70 -14.76 16.16
N LYS A 13 -20.11 -15.28 17.33
CA LYS A 13 -21.50 -15.22 17.79
C LYS A 13 -22.02 -13.78 17.90
N LYS A 14 -21.22 -12.86 18.48
CA LYS A 14 -21.57 -11.44 18.58
C LYS A 14 -21.73 -10.76 17.22
N LEU A 15 -20.99 -11.23 16.21
CA LEU A 15 -21.03 -10.73 14.85
C LEU A 15 -22.09 -11.42 13.98
N GLY A 16 -22.89 -12.35 14.54
CA GLY A 16 -23.91 -13.12 13.81
C GLY A 16 -23.36 -14.11 12.78
N ARG A 17 -22.03 -14.41 12.85
CA ARG A 17 -21.35 -15.31 11.91
C ARG A 17 -21.29 -16.74 12.42
N GLN A 18 -22.46 -17.31 12.67
CA GLN A 18 -22.63 -18.70 13.14
C GLN A 18 -22.22 -19.71 12.07
N ASP A 19 -22.37 -19.35 10.79
CA ASP A 19 -21.92 -20.11 9.64
C ASP A 19 -20.43 -20.52 9.72
N LEU A 20 -19.58 -19.64 10.23
CA LEU A 20 -18.15 -19.91 10.39
C LEU A 20 -17.83 -20.82 11.57
N LEU A 21 -18.71 -20.89 12.57
CA LEU A 21 -18.51 -21.75 13.72
C LEU A 21 -18.76 -23.23 13.42
N GLU A 22 -19.67 -23.50 12.48
CA GLU A 22 -20.03 -24.87 12.07
C GLU A 22 -18.93 -25.51 11.22
N LEU A 23 -18.06 -24.70 10.60
CA LEU A 23 -16.91 -25.17 9.82
C LEU A 23 -15.70 -25.54 10.67
N ALA A 24 -15.70 -25.19 11.96
CA ALA A 24 -14.55 -25.40 12.84
C ALA A 24 -14.73 -26.69 13.65
N GLU A 25 -14.21 -27.79 13.16
CA GLU A 25 -14.26 -29.10 13.80
C GLU A 25 -13.25 -29.27 14.95
N LEU A 26 -12.24 -28.41 15.03
CA LEU A 26 -11.11 -28.57 15.96
C LEU A 26 -10.88 -27.30 16.78
N ASP A 27 -10.52 -27.51 18.06
CA ASP A 27 -10.29 -26.46 19.06
C ASP A 27 -8.82 -26.01 19.06
N PHE A 28 -8.35 -25.45 17.91
CA PHE A 28 -7.01 -24.91 17.80
C PHE A 28 -6.97 -23.41 18.08
N SER A 29 -5.80 -22.94 18.55
CA SER A 29 -5.51 -21.50 18.59
C SER A 29 -5.54 -20.93 17.17
N VAL A 30 -6.19 -19.78 17.00
CA VAL A 30 -6.31 -19.11 15.71
C VAL A 30 -5.29 -18.00 15.62
N LEU A 31 -4.49 -18.04 14.56
CA LEU A 31 -3.54 -16.99 14.22
C LEU A 31 -4.16 -16.06 13.19
N PHE A 32 -4.33 -14.79 13.55
CA PHE A 32 -4.69 -13.74 12.61
C PHE A 32 -3.42 -13.13 12.03
N HIS A 33 -3.20 -13.31 10.75
CA HIS A 33 -2.11 -12.70 10.02
C HIS A 33 -2.60 -11.45 9.29
N TYR A 34 -2.15 -10.28 9.74
CA TYR A 34 -2.53 -8.97 9.19
C TYR A 34 -1.53 -8.42 8.16
N GLY A 35 -0.79 -9.29 7.49
CA GLY A 35 0.26 -8.92 6.58
C GLY A 35 1.66 -9.00 7.22
N ARG A 36 2.65 -8.55 6.50
CA ARG A 36 4.06 -8.56 6.92
C ARG A 36 4.47 -7.15 7.31
N SER A 37 4.95 -6.97 8.54
CA SER A 37 5.45 -5.68 9.03
C SER A 37 6.76 -5.22 8.35
N ASP A 38 7.46 -6.14 7.69
CA ASP A 38 8.67 -5.86 6.90
C ASP A 38 8.36 -5.36 5.47
N LEU A 39 7.08 -5.36 5.07
CA LEU A 39 6.61 -4.81 3.82
C LEU A 39 5.94 -3.44 4.05
N SER A 40 6.74 -2.47 4.45
CA SER A 40 6.29 -1.08 4.61
C SER A 40 7.40 -0.12 4.22
N VAL A 41 7.01 1.11 3.93
CA VAL A 41 7.94 2.22 3.73
C VAL A 41 7.95 3.12 4.95
N ASP A 42 9.11 3.68 5.27
CA ASP A 42 9.23 4.77 6.22
C ASP A 42 9.12 6.11 5.49
N TYR A 43 8.23 6.97 5.99
CA TYR A 43 8.08 8.34 5.54
C TYR A 43 8.17 9.29 6.72
N ASN A 44 9.38 9.82 6.98
CA ASN A 44 9.64 10.73 8.09
C ASN A 44 9.17 10.19 9.46
N GLY A 45 9.45 8.91 9.73
CA GLY A 45 9.08 8.21 10.95
C GLY A 45 7.66 7.61 10.94
N ALA A 46 6.85 7.88 9.91
CA ALA A 46 5.59 7.20 9.73
C ALA A 46 5.76 5.93 8.89
N VAL A 47 5.20 4.84 9.35
CA VAL A 47 5.17 3.55 8.63
C VAL A 47 3.92 3.50 7.77
N VAL A 48 4.11 3.35 6.44
CA VAL A 48 3.01 3.21 5.48
C VAL A 48 3.05 1.82 4.87
N GLY A 49 1.98 1.06 5.08
CA GLY A 49 1.84 -0.30 4.58
C GLY A 49 1.12 -0.37 3.23
N PRO A 50 1.43 -1.38 2.39
CA PRO A 50 0.75 -1.56 1.11
C PRO A 50 -0.73 -1.91 1.27
N ASP A 51 -1.12 -2.55 2.36
CA ASP A 51 -2.52 -2.93 2.61
C ASP A 51 -3.42 -1.70 2.78
N GLU A 52 -2.93 -0.64 3.45
CA GLU A 52 -3.63 0.63 3.60
C GLU A 52 -3.88 1.26 2.22
N VAL A 53 -2.84 1.35 1.40
CA VAL A 53 -2.92 1.95 0.06
C VAL A 53 -3.80 1.11 -0.88
N LYS A 54 -3.68 -0.22 -0.81
CA LYS A 54 -4.53 -1.13 -1.56
C LYS A 54 -6.02 -0.95 -1.25
N GLN A 55 -6.36 -0.84 0.04
CA GLN A 55 -7.73 -0.58 0.47
C GLN A 55 -8.26 0.76 -0.07
N ILE A 56 -7.44 1.80 -0.02
CA ILE A 56 -7.80 3.13 -0.53
C ILE A 56 -8.07 3.10 -2.03
N ILE A 57 -7.17 2.50 -2.82
CA ILE A 57 -7.32 2.39 -4.28
C ILE A 57 -8.57 1.57 -4.63
N ASN A 58 -8.77 0.43 -3.99
CA ASN A 58 -9.91 -0.45 -4.26
C ASN A 58 -11.25 0.17 -3.86
N ALA A 59 -11.29 1.00 -2.82
CA ALA A 59 -12.49 1.71 -2.39
C ALA A 59 -12.81 2.94 -3.26
N ASN A 60 -11.89 3.35 -4.13
CA ASN A 60 -12.08 4.50 -5.00
C ASN A 60 -12.75 4.06 -6.31
N GLU A 61 -14.06 4.32 -6.44
CA GLU A 61 -14.86 3.92 -7.60
C GLU A 61 -14.32 4.46 -8.94
N LYS A 62 -13.66 5.63 -8.91
CA LYS A 62 -13.11 6.30 -10.09
C LYS A 62 -11.86 5.58 -10.63
N PHE A 63 -11.03 5.02 -9.75
CA PHE A 63 -9.71 4.50 -10.12
C PHE A 63 -9.55 2.98 -9.96
N SER A 64 -10.45 2.32 -9.23
CA SER A 64 -10.35 0.88 -8.92
C SER A 64 -10.31 -0.03 -10.16
N GLN A 65 -10.92 0.40 -11.27
CA GLN A 65 -10.91 -0.35 -12.55
C GLN A 65 -9.79 0.09 -13.50
N THR A 66 -9.11 1.21 -13.21
CA THR A 66 -8.05 1.77 -14.04
C THR A 66 -6.67 1.35 -13.54
N VAL A 67 -6.55 1.12 -12.23
CA VAL A 67 -5.29 0.76 -11.58
C VAL A 67 -5.17 -0.76 -11.49
N LYS A 68 -4.20 -1.33 -12.20
CA LYS A 68 -3.85 -2.75 -12.17
C LYS A 68 -3.00 -3.11 -10.95
N GLY A 69 -2.07 -2.23 -10.60
CA GLY A 69 -1.13 -2.46 -9.51
C GLY A 69 -0.45 -1.19 -9.03
N PHE A 70 0.28 -1.33 -7.93
CA PHE A 70 1.06 -0.21 -7.40
C PHE A 70 2.31 -0.69 -6.67
N ARG A 71 3.27 0.23 -6.48
CA ARG A 71 4.41 0.06 -5.57
C ARG A 71 4.58 1.31 -4.73
N LEU A 72 4.91 1.09 -3.45
CA LEU A 72 5.38 2.12 -2.55
C LEU A 72 6.90 2.17 -2.64
N ILE A 73 7.45 3.33 -2.96
CA ILE A 73 8.89 3.52 -3.10
C ILE A 73 9.32 4.59 -2.12
N SER A 74 10.28 4.23 -1.25
CA SER A 74 10.93 5.18 -0.35
C SER A 74 12.41 5.23 -0.66
N TYR A 75 12.95 6.46 -0.72
CA TYR A 75 14.38 6.71 -0.84
C TYR A 75 14.78 7.99 -0.13
N GLU A 76 16.07 8.14 0.14
CA GLU A 76 16.65 9.39 0.66
C GLU A 76 17.44 10.08 -0.44
N ASP A 77 17.29 11.41 -0.54
CA ASP A 77 18.12 12.23 -1.41
C ASP A 77 19.50 12.54 -0.78
N ALA A 78 20.32 13.29 -1.50
CA ALA A 78 21.66 13.66 -1.04
C ALA A 78 21.66 14.58 0.21
N GLN A 79 20.53 15.19 0.53
CA GLN A 79 20.27 16.03 1.69
C GLN A 79 19.63 15.27 2.85
N ALA A 80 19.52 13.93 2.73
CA ALA A 80 18.85 13.04 3.68
C ALA A 80 17.35 13.33 3.87
N HIS A 81 16.69 13.93 2.87
CA HIS A 81 15.24 14.03 2.88
C HIS A 81 14.61 12.71 2.43
N LYS A 82 13.60 12.27 3.16
CA LYS A 82 12.79 11.10 2.80
C LYS A 82 11.78 11.46 1.73
N HIS A 83 11.81 10.70 0.64
CA HIS A 83 10.83 10.73 -0.43
C HIS A 83 9.90 9.53 -0.31
N LEU A 84 8.62 9.74 -0.56
CA LEU A 84 7.62 8.70 -0.71
C LEU A 84 6.96 8.85 -2.07
N MET A 85 7.06 7.82 -2.90
CA MET A 85 6.45 7.79 -4.22
C MET A 85 5.45 6.64 -4.33
N PHE A 86 4.27 6.94 -4.83
CA PHE A 86 3.27 5.99 -5.26
C PHE A 86 3.45 5.74 -6.76
N ALA A 87 4.07 4.61 -7.11
CA ALA A 87 4.17 4.18 -8.49
C ALA A 87 2.93 3.35 -8.83
N ILE A 88 2.19 3.76 -9.84
CA ILE A 88 0.90 3.17 -10.24
C ILE A 88 1.04 2.52 -11.61
N GLU A 89 0.67 1.26 -11.74
CA GLU A 89 0.52 0.54 -13.01
C GLU A 89 -0.94 0.60 -13.45
N LEU A 90 -1.18 1.02 -14.67
CA LEU A 90 -2.51 1.05 -15.26
C LEU A 90 -2.89 -0.30 -15.89
N GLU A 91 -4.18 -0.57 -16.01
CA GLU A 91 -4.71 -1.65 -16.85
C GLU A 91 -4.32 -1.42 -18.32
N ALA A 92 -4.28 -2.51 -19.12
CA ALA A 92 -3.72 -2.50 -20.48
C ALA A 92 -4.37 -1.45 -21.41
N ASP A 93 -5.69 -1.26 -21.29
CA ASP A 93 -6.47 -0.35 -22.14
C ASP A 93 -6.82 0.96 -21.44
N SER A 94 -6.16 1.24 -20.30
CA SER A 94 -6.41 2.43 -19.51
C SER A 94 -5.37 3.50 -19.73
N THR A 95 -5.81 4.76 -19.64
CA THR A 95 -4.95 5.94 -19.65
C THR A 95 -5.27 6.81 -18.45
N MET A 96 -4.29 7.55 -18.00
CA MET A 96 -4.45 8.51 -16.91
C MET A 96 -3.60 9.74 -17.25
N ASP A 97 -4.23 10.89 -17.33
CA ASP A 97 -3.54 12.14 -17.52
C ASP A 97 -2.94 12.66 -16.20
N LYS A 98 -2.19 13.76 -16.28
CA LYS A 98 -1.51 14.34 -15.12
C LYS A 98 -2.50 14.81 -14.03
N GLU A 99 -3.65 15.35 -14.43
CA GLU A 99 -4.65 15.86 -13.49
C GLU A 99 -5.34 14.71 -12.77
N GLN A 100 -5.65 13.63 -13.47
CA GLN A 100 -6.19 12.40 -12.89
C GLN A 100 -5.19 11.73 -11.94
N GLY A 101 -3.90 11.69 -12.31
CA GLY A 101 -2.84 11.20 -11.45
C GLY A 101 -2.73 12.02 -10.15
N GLN A 102 -2.77 13.36 -10.26
CA GLN A 102 -2.76 14.22 -9.08
C GLN A 102 -4.02 14.02 -8.22
N SER A 103 -5.20 13.89 -8.83
CA SER A 103 -6.43 13.58 -8.09
C SER A 103 -6.34 12.26 -7.32
N LEU A 104 -5.74 11.23 -7.92
CA LEU A 104 -5.51 9.95 -7.24
C LEU A 104 -4.55 10.10 -6.06
N LEU A 105 -3.46 10.86 -6.23
CA LEU A 105 -2.52 11.14 -5.14
C LEU A 105 -3.21 11.86 -3.99
N ASP A 106 -4.00 12.89 -4.29
CA ASP A 106 -4.71 13.68 -3.29
C ASP A 106 -5.70 12.80 -2.50
N ASP A 107 -6.42 11.90 -3.19
CA ASP A 107 -7.33 10.93 -2.57
C ASP A 107 -6.57 9.95 -1.66
N ILE A 108 -5.43 9.41 -2.13
CA ILE A 108 -4.59 8.50 -1.32
C ILE A 108 -4.07 9.23 -0.07
N VAL A 109 -3.51 10.42 -0.24
CA VAL A 109 -2.94 11.21 0.87
C VAL A 109 -4.01 11.59 1.89
N ALA A 110 -5.18 12.05 1.43
CA ALA A 110 -6.29 12.41 2.31
C ALA A 110 -6.75 11.19 3.14
N LYS A 111 -6.97 10.05 2.50
CA LYS A 111 -7.40 8.83 3.19
C LYS A 111 -6.34 8.26 4.12
N LEU A 112 -5.05 8.30 3.73
CA LEU A 112 -3.97 7.92 4.64
C LEU A 112 -3.93 8.80 5.88
N GLN A 113 -4.14 10.11 5.75
CA GLN A 113 -4.21 11.01 6.91
C GLN A 113 -5.40 10.71 7.84
N ASP A 114 -6.48 10.15 7.32
CA ASP A 114 -7.65 9.76 8.12
C ASP A 114 -7.41 8.48 8.93
N ILE A 115 -6.68 7.50 8.36
CA ILE A 115 -6.52 6.17 8.95
C ILE A 115 -5.17 5.97 9.66
N ASN A 116 -4.16 6.79 9.36
CA ASN A 116 -2.79 6.67 9.87
C ASN A 116 -2.35 8.00 10.49
N LEU A 117 -2.44 8.09 11.82
CA LEU A 117 -2.13 9.32 12.56
C LEU A 117 -0.65 9.70 12.47
N ASP A 118 0.25 8.72 12.39
CA ASP A 118 1.68 8.97 12.24
C ASP A 118 1.96 9.57 10.86
N PHE A 119 1.33 9.03 9.80
CA PHE A 119 1.41 9.62 8.47
C PHE A 119 0.85 11.04 8.43
N LYS A 120 -0.27 11.31 9.07
CA LYS A 120 -0.84 12.66 9.18
C LYS A 120 0.15 13.64 9.80
N SER A 121 0.80 13.23 10.89
CA SER A 121 1.79 14.06 11.58
C SER A 121 3.03 14.30 10.72
N ALA A 122 3.57 13.23 10.14
CA ALA A 122 4.74 13.29 9.26
C ALA A 122 4.45 14.15 8.03
N HIS A 123 3.31 13.96 7.37
CA HIS A 123 2.92 14.73 6.19
C HIS A 123 2.83 16.23 6.46
N ARG A 124 2.36 16.64 7.65
CA ARG A 124 2.28 18.06 8.04
C ARG A 124 3.66 18.72 8.08
N THR A 125 4.68 18.00 8.59
CA THR A 125 6.01 18.55 8.89
C THR A 125 7.07 18.19 7.84
N ALA A 126 6.81 17.20 6.98
CA ALA A 126 7.74 16.73 5.97
C ALA A 126 8.14 17.85 5.00
N PRO A 127 9.43 18.01 4.72
CA PRO A 127 9.94 18.98 3.74
C PRO A 127 9.54 18.58 2.31
N ILE A 128 9.49 17.28 2.04
CA ILE A 128 9.11 16.72 0.74
C ILE A 128 7.75 16.04 0.87
N LYS A 129 6.82 16.39 -0.02
CA LYS A 129 5.50 15.78 -0.05
C LYS A 129 5.52 14.48 -0.87
N PRO A 130 4.62 13.54 -0.60
CA PRO A 130 4.49 12.34 -1.42
C PRO A 130 4.24 12.68 -2.90
N GLU A 131 4.73 11.83 -3.77
CA GLU A 131 4.64 11.98 -5.22
C GLU A 131 3.94 10.77 -5.85
N ILE A 132 3.41 10.94 -7.05
CA ILE A 132 2.84 9.85 -7.83
C ILE A 132 3.52 9.77 -9.19
N LYS A 133 3.74 8.54 -9.65
CA LYS A 133 4.23 8.26 -11.00
C LYS A 133 3.38 7.18 -11.65
N ILE A 134 2.88 7.50 -12.84
CA ILE A 134 1.99 6.61 -13.58
C ILE A 134 2.79 5.85 -14.64
N PHE A 135 2.57 4.55 -14.72
CA PHE A 135 3.17 3.66 -15.70
C PHE A 135 2.07 2.94 -16.48
N LYS A 136 2.29 2.73 -17.77
CA LYS A 136 1.44 1.84 -18.56
C LYS A 136 1.65 0.39 -18.13
N CYS A 137 0.70 -0.47 -18.49
CA CYS A 137 0.75 -1.88 -18.19
C CYS A 137 2.08 -2.52 -18.64
N GLY A 138 2.81 -3.11 -17.70
CA GLY A 138 4.07 -3.80 -17.95
C GLY A 138 5.26 -2.90 -18.33
N GLU A 139 5.18 -1.58 -18.16
CA GLU A 139 6.28 -0.66 -18.47
C GLU A 139 7.10 -0.29 -17.23
N GLY A 140 8.36 0.07 -17.46
CA GLY A 140 9.28 0.57 -16.43
C GLY A 140 9.48 -0.42 -15.30
N ILE A 141 9.28 0.01 -14.07
CA ILE A 141 9.46 -0.84 -12.88
C ILE A 141 8.45 -2.01 -12.79
N PHE A 142 7.41 -2.01 -13.62
CA PHE A 142 6.41 -3.08 -13.71
C PHE A 142 6.70 -4.06 -14.86
N ASP A 143 7.81 -3.91 -15.59
CA ASP A 143 8.25 -4.88 -16.59
C ASP A 143 8.49 -6.25 -15.95
N GLN A 144 8.26 -7.30 -16.71
CA GLN A 144 8.43 -8.70 -16.28
C GLN A 144 9.84 -9.02 -15.77
N SER A 145 10.87 -8.33 -16.26
CA SER A 145 12.25 -8.47 -15.79
C SER A 145 12.41 -8.04 -14.30
N HIS A 146 11.53 -7.20 -13.80
CA HIS A 146 11.48 -6.76 -12.39
C HIS A 146 10.50 -7.57 -11.53
N GLN A 147 9.72 -8.46 -12.15
CA GLN A 147 8.79 -9.30 -11.41
C GLN A 147 9.54 -10.41 -10.68
N LYS A 148 9.75 -10.24 -9.40
CA LYS A 148 10.08 -11.36 -8.51
C LYS A 148 8.81 -12.19 -8.28
N LEU A 149 8.97 -13.50 -8.02
CA LEU A 149 7.89 -14.48 -7.79
C LEU A 149 6.88 -14.14 -6.67
N LYS A 150 7.03 -12.99 -6.02
CA LYS A 150 6.12 -12.46 -4.99
C LYS A 150 5.81 -11.02 -5.29
N ASN A 151 4.56 -10.62 -5.06
CA ASN A 151 4.10 -9.23 -5.17
C ASN A 151 5.01 -8.29 -4.36
N ASP A 152 5.85 -7.55 -5.07
CA ASP A 152 6.84 -6.64 -4.50
C ASP A 152 6.22 -5.24 -4.45
N TYR A 153 5.36 -5.04 -3.44
CA TYR A 153 4.64 -3.77 -3.26
C TYR A 153 5.50 -2.66 -2.66
N VAL A 154 6.69 -3.00 -2.14
CA VAL A 154 7.50 -2.05 -1.37
C VAL A 154 8.95 -2.07 -1.84
N TRP A 155 9.45 -0.89 -2.20
CA TRP A 155 10.85 -0.67 -2.52
C TRP A 155 11.44 0.40 -1.59
N ASN A 156 12.31 -0.04 -0.69
CA ASN A 156 13.22 0.84 0.04
C ASN A 156 14.55 0.83 -0.72
N ILE A 157 14.86 1.89 -1.44
CA ILE A 157 16.00 1.95 -2.36
C ILE A 157 16.86 3.19 -2.07
N ASP A 158 18.09 3.17 -2.55
CA ASP A 158 18.94 4.35 -2.51
C ASP A 158 18.63 5.30 -3.70
N CYS A 159 19.11 6.54 -3.59
CA CYS A 159 18.92 7.57 -4.61
C CYS A 159 19.48 7.16 -5.99
N LYS A 160 20.63 6.44 -6.03
CA LYS A 160 21.24 6.00 -7.30
C LYS A 160 20.35 5.00 -8.02
N ARG A 161 19.75 4.08 -7.27
CA ARG A 161 18.81 3.12 -7.84
C ARG A 161 17.54 3.83 -8.32
N ALA A 162 17.03 4.78 -7.56
CA ALA A 162 15.87 5.57 -7.97
C ALA A 162 16.11 6.33 -9.29
N GLN A 163 17.30 6.91 -9.47
CA GLN A 163 17.71 7.53 -10.74
C GLN A 163 17.82 6.52 -11.89
N LYS A 164 18.46 5.36 -11.63
CA LYS A 164 18.61 4.30 -12.64
C LYS A 164 17.27 3.78 -13.13
N GLU A 165 16.29 3.66 -12.25
CA GLU A 165 14.92 3.24 -12.57
C GLU A 165 14.07 4.39 -13.18
N GLY A 166 14.67 5.57 -13.39
CA GLY A 166 14.01 6.72 -14.01
C GLY A 166 12.81 7.23 -13.20
N LEU A 167 12.91 7.20 -11.87
CA LEU A 167 11.82 7.61 -10.99
C LEU A 167 11.72 9.13 -10.86
N PHE A 168 12.79 9.85 -11.13
CA PHE A 168 12.87 11.33 -11.20
C PHE A 168 13.92 11.78 -12.21
#